data_0d23b7a17bbf2efcdf02b5965e1e48f6
#
_entry.id   0d23b7a17bbf2efcdf02b5965e1e48f6
#
_cell.length_a   1.000
_cell.length_b   1.000
_cell.length_c   1.000
_cell.angle_alpha   90.00
_cell.angle_beta   90.00
_cell.angle_gamma   90.00
#
_symmetry.space_group_name_H-M   'P 1'
#
loop_
_entity.id
_entity.type
_entity.pdbx_description
1 polymer ?
#
loop_
_entity_poly.entity_id
_entity_poly.type
_entity_poly.pdbx_seq_one_letter_code
_entity_poly.pdbx_strand_id
1 'polypeptide(L)'
;MTTTTAHLNRLTLFRRGAAAAVALGAAALPGGAGAGGAGARSGPNTPESGAELWRTWFTPGGGALRPPAPPAGGDDLARVRALMGQRDAAALARIAHWNTGAPPYRWIETAMDLLKETGDGRRGRIWAYLAGAMDDATSAVWDAKYAFRRPRPSVADATVAPVVDVPSSPSYPAEHAAVGAAAAEVLAHFFPEQAATLREAAEEAGRSRVLAGVQYPSDVAAGSELGRRVAAYALERARGDGADTPWDGTVPEGPDRWRGQNPGGVTDRYVTPFVLAAAGQLRPPPPPAPGSAELAAELAELTGLQRTPRMIGLALGHQYAYNGSSGFDVTAMQHVNRLVFEERLEHSPRAARAYALVAAAGEDAWIATQEAKFHYWAPRPAQLDPALTVVFPTPNHPSYPSNRAALTRATAVVLGHLFPRDAARLLREAEQAAESAVWAGIHFRSDVEAAKDVGEAVGRLVIARDQR
;
A
#
# COMPACT_ATOMS: atom_id res chain seq x y z
N MET A 1 -34.68 -5.95 26.83
CA MET A 1 -34.26 -6.81 25.72
C MET A 1 -32.77 -6.62 25.59
N THR A 2 -32.04 -7.61 25.96
CA THR A 2 -30.62 -7.62 26.31
C THR A 2 -29.75 -7.65 25.09
N THR A 3 -28.97 -6.58 24.89
CA THR A 3 -27.87 -6.52 23.89
C THR A 3 -26.65 -7.18 24.50
N THR A 4 -26.30 -8.36 24.01
CA THR A 4 -25.08 -9.08 24.36
C THR A 4 -23.91 -8.48 23.58
N THR A 5 -23.11 -7.66 24.24
CA THR A 5 -21.85 -7.14 23.73
C THR A 5 -20.82 -8.27 23.78
N ALA A 6 -20.47 -8.83 22.65
CA ALA A 6 -19.39 -9.81 22.56
C ALA A 6 -18.04 -9.10 22.72
N HIS A 7 -17.42 -9.24 23.89
CA HIS A 7 -16.02 -8.94 24.10
C HIS A 7 -15.16 -9.89 23.27
N LEU A 8 -14.70 -9.45 22.09
CA LEU A 8 -13.69 -10.14 21.33
C LEU A 8 -12.34 -10.00 22.04
N ASN A 9 -11.78 -11.15 22.36
CA ASN A 9 -10.58 -11.33 23.18
C ASN A 9 -9.36 -10.77 22.43
N ARG A 10 -8.63 -9.82 23.03
CA ARG A 10 -7.49 -9.06 22.51
C ARG A 10 -6.31 -9.90 21.95
N LEU A 11 -6.33 -11.20 22.14
CA LEU A 11 -5.28 -12.14 21.71
C LEU A 11 -5.56 -12.83 20.36
N THR A 12 -6.68 -12.56 19.70
CA THR A 12 -7.10 -13.30 18.49
C THR A 12 -6.53 -12.73 17.21
N LEU A 13 -6.17 -11.44 17.17
CA LEU A 13 -5.59 -10.80 15.97
C LEU A 13 -4.26 -11.44 15.54
N PHE A 14 -3.41 -11.79 16.52
CA PHE A 14 -2.08 -12.38 16.26
C PHE A 14 -2.05 -13.93 16.28
N ARG A 15 -3.13 -14.60 16.69
CA ARG A 15 -3.17 -16.07 16.78
C ARG A 15 -3.60 -16.79 15.50
N ARG A 16 -4.22 -16.14 14.52
CA ARG A 16 -4.68 -16.80 13.29
C ARG A 16 -3.61 -16.97 12.21
N GLY A 17 -2.47 -16.32 12.31
CA GLY A 17 -1.33 -16.47 11.39
C GLY A 17 -0.43 -17.68 11.64
N ALA A 18 -0.62 -18.45 12.72
CA ALA A 18 0.35 -19.47 13.15
C ALA A 18 0.01 -20.93 12.76
N ALA A 19 -1.00 -21.17 11.93
CA ALA A 19 -1.44 -22.53 11.62
C ALA A 19 -1.40 -22.84 10.11
N ALA A 20 -0.24 -22.73 9.47
CA ALA A 20 0.07 -23.43 8.20
C ALA A 20 1.58 -23.40 7.91
N ALA A 21 2.39 -23.98 8.76
CA ALA A 21 3.76 -24.34 8.41
C ALA A 21 3.74 -25.76 7.81
N VAL A 22 3.49 -25.88 6.52
CA VAL A 22 3.76 -27.13 5.76
C VAL A 22 5.23 -27.11 5.36
N ALA A 23 5.99 -28.05 5.88
CA ALA A 23 7.36 -28.31 5.48
C ALA A 23 7.41 -28.71 4.00
N LEU A 24 7.96 -27.85 3.15
CA LEU A 24 8.34 -28.20 1.78
C LEU A 24 9.85 -28.43 1.74
N GLY A 25 10.20 -29.68 1.52
CA GLY A 25 11.58 -30.13 1.36
C GLY A 25 12.21 -29.57 0.09
N ALA A 26 13.46 -29.18 0.20
CA ALA A 26 14.28 -28.70 -0.90
C ALA A 26 14.53 -29.84 -1.91
N ALA A 27 14.04 -29.67 -3.15
CA ALA A 27 14.49 -30.44 -4.31
C ALA A 27 15.25 -29.51 -5.25
N ALA A 28 16.54 -29.75 -5.41
CA ALA A 28 17.39 -29.08 -6.38
C ALA A 28 17.08 -29.55 -7.80
N LEU A 29 16.90 -28.59 -8.74
CA LEU A 29 16.89 -28.86 -10.17
C LEU A 29 18.09 -28.20 -10.86
N PRO A 30 18.69 -28.88 -11.88
CA PRO A 30 19.94 -28.45 -12.48
C PRO A 30 19.77 -27.34 -13.51
N GLY A 31 20.85 -26.56 -13.68
CA GLY A 31 20.90 -25.34 -14.47
C GLY A 31 20.83 -25.56 -15.99
N GLY A 32 20.25 -24.57 -16.65
CA GLY A 32 20.34 -24.30 -18.08
C GLY A 32 20.88 -22.90 -18.31
N ALA A 33 22.02 -22.80 -18.97
CA ALA A 33 22.65 -21.54 -19.38
C ALA A 33 21.93 -20.94 -20.60
N GLY A 34 21.53 -19.65 -20.50
CA GLY A 34 21.03 -18.85 -21.60
C GLY A 34 21.51 -17.42 -21.42
N ALA A 35 22.44 -16.97 -22.28
CA ALA A 35 22.97 -15.63 -22.30
C ALA A 35 21.98 -14.64 -22.91
N GLY A 36 21.82 -13.45 -22.33
CA GLY A 36 21.06 -12.34 -22.90
C GLY A 36 20.86 -11.18 -21.94
N GLY A 37 21.56 -10.06 -22.16
CA GLY A 37 21.20 -8.72 -21.72
C GLY A 37 21.51 -8.39 -20.26
N ALA A 38 22.65 -7.74 -20.03
CA ALA A 38 23.11 -7.28 -18.73
C ALA A 38 22.38 -6.02 -18.26
N GLY A 39 21.25 -6.19 -17.55
CA GLY A 39 20.91 -5.34 -16.43
C GLY A 39 21.53 -5.99 -15.21
N ALA A 40 22.39 -5.30 -14.49
CA ALA A 40 23.08 -5.80 -13.31
C ALA A 40 22.03 -6.25 -12.27
N ARG A 41 21.83 -7.57 -12.16
CA ARG A 41 21.06 -8.16 -11.09
C ARG A 41 21.86 -7.96 -9.81
N SER A 42 21.41 -7.10 -8.92
CA SER A 42 21.86 -7.16 -7.54
C SER A 42 21.50 -8.55 -7.02
N GLY A 43 22.51 -9.35 -6.64
CA GLY A 43 22.28 -10.63 -5.96
C GLY A 43 21.57 -10.37 -4.63
N PRO A 44 20.95 -11.41 -4.01
CA PRO A 44 20.12 -11.28 -2.81
C PRO A 44 20.82 -10.62 -1.61
N ASN A 45 22.08 -10.31 -1.70
CA ASN A 45 22.90 -9.65 -0.65
C ASN A 45 23.77 -8.51 -1.18
N THR A 46 23.46 -7.90 -2.33
CA THR A 46 24.24 -6.73 -2.81
C THR A 46 23.78 -5.48 -2.05
N PRO A 47 24.68 -4.72 -1.40
CA PRO A 47 24.31 -3.46 -0.76
C PRO A 47 23.76 -2.49 -1.81
N GLU A 48 22.52 -2.04 -1.63
CA GLU A 48 21.97 -0.98 -2.48
C GLU A 48 22.45 0.37 -1.97
N SER A 49 23.41 0.94 -2.69
CA SER A 49 23.82 2.33 -2.50
C SER A 49 22.82 3.25 -3.20
N GLY A 50 22.48 4.37 -2.59
CA GLY A 50 21.65 5.42 -3.19
C GLY A 50 20.23 5.55 -2.64
N ALA A 51 19.76 4.59 -1.82
CA ALA A 51 18.43 4.71 -1.21
C ALA A 51 18.31 5.92 -0.26
N GLU A 52 19.42 6.36 0.31
CA GLU A 52 19.54 7.57 1.13
C GLU A 52 19.30 8.86 0.32
N LEU A 53 19.42 8.81 -0.99
CA LEU A 53 19.21 9.94 -1.91
C LEU A 53 17.79 10.02 -2.44
N TRP A 54 16.94 9.03 -2.14
CA TRP A 54 15.57 9.03 -2.64
C TRP A 54 14.77 10.20 -2.10
N ARG A 55 13.94 10.76 -2.94
CA ARG A 55 13.01 11.80 -2.54
C ARG A 55 11.99 11.25 -1.55
N THR A 56 11.99 11.79 -0.35
CA THR A 56 11.08 11.44 0.74
C THR A 56 9.65 11.97 0.51
N TRP A 57 8.66 11.43 1.23
CA TRP A 57 7.25 11.80 1.12
C TRP A 57 6.88 12.91 2.10
N PHE A 58 7.39 12.83 3.31
CA PHE A 58 7.01 13.70 4.43
C PHE A 58 8.22 14.41 5.04
N THR A 59 9.34 13.74 5.11
CA THR A 59 10.54 14.24 5.78
C THR A 59 11.38 15.14 4.86
N PRO A 60 12.21 16.03 5.41
CA PRO A 60 13.11 16.87 4.59
C PRO A 60 14.20 16.10 3.82
N GLY A 61 14.35 14.80 4.07
CA GLY A 61 15.36 13.91 3.50
C GLY A 61 15.93 12.96 4.54
N GLY A 62 16.49 11.82 4.11
CA GLY A 62 17.01 10.78 5.01
C GLY A 62 18.02 11.30 6.01
N GLY A 63 18.99 12.11 5.56
CA GLY A 63 20.05 12.65 6.40
C GLY A 63 19.60 13.63 7.49
N ALA A 64 18.45 14.30 7.31
CA ALA A 64 17.90 15.25 8.29
C ALA A 64 17.50 14.60 9.62
N LEU A 65 17.24 13.30 9.60
CA LEU A 65 16.79 12.54 10.76
C LEU A 65 17.86 11.59 11.31
N ARG A 66 19.09 11.67 10.79
CA ARG A 66 20.17 10.77 11.21
C ARG A 66 20.31 10.74 12.74
N PRO A 67 20.26 9.55 13.39
CA PRO A 67 20.45 9.44 14.83
C PRO A 67 21.90 9.71 15.22
N PRO A 68 22.19 9.94 16.50
CA PRO A 68 23.56 9.97 17.02
C PRO A 68 24.35 8.71 16.65
N ALA A 69 25.67 8.80 16.69
CA ALA A 69 26.54 7.63 16.45
C ALA A 69 26.20 6.47 17.41
N PRO A 70 26.29 5.21 16.95
CA PRO A 70 26.06 4.07 17.81
C PRO A 70 27.06 4.04 18.98
N PRO A 71 26.65 3.55 20.18
CA PRO A 71 27.55 3.43 21.31
C PRO A 71 28.68 2.44 21.02
N ALA A 72 29.82 2.58 21.72
CA ALA A 72 30.92 1.60 21.69
C ALA A 72 30.42 0.25 22.21
N GLY A 73 30.63 -0.82 21.42
CA GLY A 73 29.80 -2.04 21.41
C GLY A 73 29.92 -3.08 22.55
N GLY A 74 30.69 -2.88 23.63
CA GLY A 74 30.93 -3.96 24.62
C GLY A 74 29.66 -4.46 25.33
N ASP A 75 28.92 -3.56 25.95
CA ASP A 75 27.69 -3.90 26.71
C ASP A 75 26.57 -4.39 25.83
N ASP A 76 26.45 -3.83 24.63
CA ASP A 76 25.42 -4.23 23.65
C ASP A 76 25.63 -5.69 23.21
N LEU A 77 26.86 -6.10 22.95
CA LEU A 77 27.17 -7.46 22.54
C LEU A 77 26.88 -8.47 23.66
N ALA A 78 27.19 -8.12 24.93
CA ALA A 78 26.83 -8.93 26.08
C ALA A 78 25.32 -9.14 26.20
N ARG A 79 24.50 -8.08 25.91
CA ARG A 79 23.05 -8.17 25.89
C ARG A 79 22.54 -9.05 24.76
N VAL A 80 23.15 -9.00 23.57
CA VAL A 80 22.79 -9.92 22.46
C VAL A 80 22.96 -11.37 22.91
N ARG A 81 24.12 -11.71 23.50
CA ARG A 81 24.39 -13.08 24.00
C ARG A 81 23.38 -13.51 25.06
N ALA A 82 23.06 -12.64 26.02
CA ALA A 82 22.08 -12.93 27.08
C ALA A 82 20.69 -13.21 26.48
N LEU A 83 20.26 -12.44 25.49
CA LEU A 83 18.97 -12.62 24.84
C LEU A 83 18.92 -13.87 23.96
N MET A 84 20.06 -14.28 23.36
CA MET A 84 20.13 -15.56 22.62
C MET A 84 19.81 -16.76 23.51
N GLY A 85 20.14 -16.72 24.78
CA GLY A 85 19.76 -17.76 25.77
C GLY A 85 18.24 -17.84 26.05
N GLN A 86 17.45 -16.88 25.60
CA GLN A 86 16.00 -16.82 25.75
C GLN A 86 15.24 -17.33 24.51
N ARG A 87 15.90 -17.97 23.56
CA ARG A 87 15.33 -18.52 22.33
C ARG A 87 14.58 -19.83 22.59
N ASP A 88 13.37 -19.74 23.13
CA ASP A 88 12.43 -20.84 23.17
C ASP A 88 11.64 -20.98 21.85
N ALA A 89 10.79 -21.98 21.75
CA ALA A 89 9.96 -22.21 20.56
C ALA A 89 9.05 -21.00 20.21
N ALA A 90 8.54 -20.30 21.23
CA ALA A 90 7.71 -19.12 21.02
C ALA A 90 8.54 -17.93 20.49
N ALA A 91 9.74 -17.74 21.01
CA ALA A 91 10.68 -16.72 20.51
C ALA A 91 11.07 -17.00 19.04
N LEU A 92 11.37 -18.27 18.70
CA LEU A 92 11.68 -18.66 17.33
C LEU A 92 10.48 -18.45 16.38
N ALA A 93 9.27 -18.72 16.82
CA ALA A 93 8.05 -18.44 16.04
C ALA A 93 7.87 -16.94 15.79
N ARG A 94 8.11 -16.07 16.79
CA ARG A 94 8.08 -14.61 16.61
C ARG A 94 9.18 -14.11 15.67
N ILE A 95 10.40 -14.66 15.79
CA ILE A 95 11.49 -14.35 14.87
C ILE A 95 11.10 -14.71 13.43
N ALA A 96 10.56 -15.90 13.20
CA ALA A 96 10.09 -16.33 11.89
C ALA A 96 8.98 -15.43 11.33
N HIS A 97 8.02 -15.04 12.18
CA HIS A 97 6.93 -14.13 11.80
C HIS A 97 7.49 -12.80 11.27
N TRP A 98 8.35 -12.13 12.04
CA TRP A 98 8.91 -10.82 11.65
C TRP A 98 10.03 -10.90 10.60
N ASN A 99 10.57 -12.08 10.35
CA ASN A 99 11.55 -12.32 9.29
C ASN A 99 10.93 -12.68 7.94
N THR A 100 9.61 -12.84 7.90
CA THR A 100 8.90 -13.14 6.64
C THR A 100 8.72 -11.88 5.82
N GLY A 101 9.30 -11.86 4.64
CA GLY A 101 9.24 -10.72 3.72
C GLY A 101 10.11 -9.53 4.13
N ALA A 102 9.94 -8.43 3.41
CA ALA A 102 10.61 -7.17 3.72
C ALA A 102 10.02 -6.52 4.99
N PRO A 103 10.76 -5.60 5.66
CA PRO A 103 10.27 -4.93 6.88
C PRO A 103 8.84 -4.35 6.80
N PRO A 104 8.36 -3.77 5.67
CA PRO A 104 6.97 -3.32 5.53
C PRO A 104 5.92 -4.42 5.45
N TYR A 105 6.28 -5.64 5.03
CA TYR A 105 5.33 -6.69 4.64
C TYR A 105 4.26 -6.97 5.70
N ARG A 106 4.67 -7.23 6.95
CA ARG A 106 3.73 -7.53 8.04
C ARG A 106 2.84 -6.35 8.40
N TRP A 107 3.30 -5.13 8.19
CA TRP A 107 2.51 -3.92 8.42
C TRP A 107 1.46 -3.70 7.34
N ILE A 108 1.77 -4.09 6.10
CA ILE A 108 0.79 -4.15 5.01
C ILE A 108 -0.29 -5.19 5.31
N GLU A 109 0.07 -6.39 5.78
CA GLU A 109 -0.91 -7.41 6.19
C GLU A 109 -1.77 -6.92 7.37
N THR A 110 -1.16 -6.33 8.39
CA THR A 110 -1.88 -5.74 9.53
C THR A 110 -2.88 -4.68 9.08
N ALA A 111 -2.48 -3.79 8.17
CA ALA A 111 -3.39 -2.78 7.63
C ALA A 111 -4.53 -3.39 6.80
N MET A 112 -4.26 -4.45 6.01
CA MET A 112 -5.30 -5.19 5.31
C MET A 112 -6.36 -5.74 6.27
N ASP A 113 -5.93 -6.34 7.39
CA ASP A 113 -6.86 -6.90 8.38
C ASP A 113 -7.67 -5.80 9.08
N LEU A 114 -7.05 -4.68 9.47
CA LEU A 114 -7.74 -3.54 10.08
C LEU A 114 -8.77 -2.92 9.13
N LEU A 115 -8.41 -2.70 7.88
CA LEU A 115 -9.32 -2.15 6.85
C LEU A 115 -10.49 -3.09 6.55
N LYS A 116 -10.25 -4.39 6.64
CA LYS A 116 -11.27 -5.41 6.48
C LYS A 116 -12.28 -5.40 7.62
N GLU A 117 -11.82 -5.29 8.86
CA GLU A 117 -12.66 -5.33 10.04
C GLU A 117 -13.49 -4.07 10.21
N THR A 118 -12.90 -2.91 9.93
CA THR A 118 -13.56 -1.61 10.13
C THR A 118 -14.39 -1.15 8.94
N GLY A 119 -14.11 -1.64 7.73
CA GLY A 119 -14.75 -1.15 6.51
C GLY A 119 -14.46 0.32 6.21
N ASP A 120 -13.35 0.86 6.72
CA ASP A 120 -13.01 2.28 6.60
C ASP A 120 -12.96 2.74 5.14
N GLY A 121 -13.71 3.79 4.81
CA GLY A 121 -13.78 4.37 3.47
C GLY A 121 -12.52 5.13 3.04
N ARG A 122 -11.65 5.50 4.00
CA ARG A 122 -10.41 6.27 3.77
C ARG A 122 -9.22 5.40 3.36
N ARG A 123 -9.45 4.26 2.76
CA ARG A 123 -8.45 3.21 2.48
C ARG A 123 -7.22 3.72 1.74
N GLY A 124 -7.42 4.41 0.61
CA GLY A 124 -6.32 4.92 -0.20
C GLY A 124 -5.42 5.86 0.58
N ARG A 125 -6.03 6.79 1.34
CA ARG A 125 -5.33 7.72 2.23
C ARG A 125 -4.50 6.98 3.29
N ILE A 126 -5.07 5.96 3.95
CA ILE A 126 -4.36 5.14 4.94
C ILE A 126 -3.15 4.45 4.30
N TRP A 127 -3.32 3.84 3.12
CA TRP A 127 -2.22 3.22 2.38
C TRP A 127 -1.10 4.20 2.06
N ALA A 128 -1.44 5.39 1.57
CA ALA A 128 -0.45 6.38 1.16
C ALA A 128 0.37 6.92 2.34
N TYR A 129 -0.27 7.19 3.49
CA TYR A 129 0.45 7.59 4.70
C TYR A 129 1.28 6.47 5.29
N LEU A 130 0.74 5.25 5.39
CA LEU A 130 1.45 4.09 5.92
C LEU A 130 2.69 3.76 5.07
N ALA A 131 2.50 3.56 3.78
CA ALA A 131 3.57 3.17 2.89
C ALA A 131 4.62 4.27 2.72
N GLY A 132 4.19 5.54 2.62
CA GLY A 132 5.10 6.68 2.55
C GLY A 132 5.93 6.85 3.82
N ALA A 133 5.36 6.66 5.02
CA ALA A 133 6.12 6.71 6.27
C ALA A 133 7.12 5.55 6.40
N MET A 134 6.75 4.36 5.95
CA MET A 134 7.66 3.22 5.94
C MET A 134 8.83 3.41 4.94
N ASP A 135 8.59 4.04 3.80
CA ASP A 135 9.61 4.38 2.80
C ASP A 135 10.56 5.47 3.33
N ASP A 136 10.03 6.53 3.93
CA ASP A 136 10.82 7.59 4.55
C ASP A 136 11.68 7.06 5.71
N ALA A 137 11.12 6.16 6.54
CA ALA A 137 11.88 5.50 7.61
C ALA A 137 13.00 4.63 7.04
N THR A 138 12.74 3.92 5.93
CA THR A 138 13.74 3.12 5.24
C THR A 138 14.86 4.00 4.68
N SER A 139 14.55 5.09 4.00
CA SER A 139 15.52 6.04 3.45
C SER A 139 16.42 6.62 4.55
N ALA A 140 15.84 7.03 5.69
CA ALA A 140 16.58 7.58 6.83
C ALA A 140 17.48 6.51 7.52
N VAL A 141 17.00 5.27 7.58
CA VAL A 141 17.82 4.13 8.07
C VAL A 141 19.00 3.89 7.15
N TRP A 142 18.81 3.90 5.82
CA TRP A 142 19.88 3.69 4.85
C TRP A 142 20.94 4.78 4.93
N ASP A 143 20.56 6.04 5.06
CA ASP A 143 21.47 7.15 5.30
C ASP A 143 22.37 6.88 6.53
N ALA A 144 21.76 6.56 7.67
CA ALA A 144 22.51 6.30 8.89
C ALA A 144 23.39 5.04 8.80
N LYS A 145 22.91 3.96 8.15
CA LYS A 145 23.67 2.73 7.94
C LYS A 145 24.98 2.99 7.21
N TYR A 146 24.94 3.75 6.12
CA TYR A 146 26.13 4.04 5.33
C TYR A 146 27.03 5.13 5.93
N ALA A 147 26.46 6.01 6.77
CA ALA A 147 27.25 6.97 7.55
C ALA A 147 28.07 6.29 8.65
N PHE A 148 27.50 5.33 9.37
CA PHE A 148 28.15 4.70 10.53
C PHE A 148 28.79 3.35 10.26
N ARG A 149 28.31 2.58 9.29
CA ARG A 149 28.85 1.29 8.85
C ARG A 149 29.12 0.29 9.98
N ARG A 150 28.26 0.28 11.02
CA ARG A 150 28.40 -0.61 12.16
C ARG A 150 28.34 -2.09 11.71
N PRO A 151 29.33 -2.94 12.08
CA PRO A 151 29.27 -4.36 11.79
C PRO A 151 28.13 -5.01 12.56
N ARG A 152 27.54 -6.07 12.00
CA ARG A 152 26.51 -6.84 12.69
C ARG A 152 27.10 -7.68 13.83
N PRO A 153 26.28 -8.08 14.85
CA PRO A 153 26.76 -8.82 16.01
C PRO A 153 27.60 -10.06 15.66
N SER A 154 27.13 -10.88 14.71
CA SER A 154 27.82 -12.10 14.28
C SER A 154 29.10 -11.84 13.48
N VAL A 155 29.28 -10.64 12.91
CA VAL A 155 30.53 -10.22 12.26
C VAL A 155 31.54 -9.72 13.32
N ALA A 156 31.03 -9.06 14.36
CA ALA A 156 31.88 -8.55 15.46
C ALA A 156 32.29 -9.64 16.43
N ASP A 157 31.52 -10.71 16.56
CA ASP A 157 31.74 -11.81 17.48
C ASP A 157 31.19 -13.13 16.90
N ALA A 158 32.12 -14.05 16.60
CA ALA A 158 31.78 -15.35 16.03
C ALA A 158 31.02 -16.28 16.99
N THR A 159 30.91 -15.95 18.29
CA THR A 159 30.06 -16.69 19.24
C THR A 159 28.60 -16.36 19.13
N VAL A 160 28.26 -15.27 18.44
CA VAL A 160 26.86 -14.94 18.13
C VAL A 160 26.40 -15.75 16.91
N ALA A 161 25.58 -16.76 17.15
CA ALA A 161 24.98 -17.60 16.10
C ALA A 161 23.60 -17.05 15.69
N PRO A 162 23.47 -16.41 14.51
CA PRO A 162 22.17 -15.99 13.99
C PRO A 162 21.27 -17.17 13.67
N VAL A 163 19.95 -16.99 13.80
CA VAL A 163 18.93 -17.99 13.42
C VAL A 163 18.12 -17.58 12.19
N VAL A 164 18.58 -16.53 11.52
CA VAL A 164 18.06 -16.03 10.23
C VAL A 164 19.24 -15.60 9.37
N ASP A 165 19.00 -15.41 8.08
CA ASP A 165 20.01 -14.87 7.17
C ASP A 165 20.48 -13.48 7.64
N VAL A 166 21.79 -13.28 7.62
CA VAL A 166 22.40 -12.01 8.03
C VAL A 166 22.42 -11.07 6.83
N PRO A 167 21.64 -9.95 6.88
CA PRO A 167 21.69 -8.99 5.79
C PRO A 167 23.08 -8.41 5.59
N SER A 168 23.48 -8.16 4.34
CA SER A 168 24.78 -7.57 4.00
C SER A 168 24.88 -6.07 4.36
N SER A 169 23.75 -5.39 4.59
CA SER A 169 23.73 -4.00 5.04
C SER A 169 24.24 -3.84 6.47
N PRO A 170 24.82 -2.66 6.84
CA PRO A 170 25.28 -2.39 8.20
C PRO A 170 24.17 -2.55 9.25
N SER A 171 24.57 -2.78 10.53
CA SER A 171 23.65 -3.08 11.61
C SER A 171 22.77 -1.89 12.02
N TYR A 172 23.38 -0.71 12.21
CA TYR A 172 22.80 0.46 12.86
C TYR A 172 22.25 1.49 11.86
N PRO A 173 21.04 2.02 12.10
CA PRO A 173 20.00 1.55 13.02
C PRO A 173 19.19 0.37 12.46
N ALA A 174 18.29 -0.22 13.29
CA ALA A 174 17.50 -1.38 12.89
C ALA A 174 16.31 -1.01 11.99
N GLU A 175 16.24 -1.57 10.76
CA GLU A 175 15.17 -1.29 9.81
C GLU A 175 13.80 -1.72 10.33
N HIS A 176 13.68 -2.98 10.81
CA HIS A 176 12.42 -3.50 11.31
C HIS A 176 11.87 -2.66 12.46
N ALA A 177 12.74 -2.10 13.29
CA ALA A 177 12.34 -1.22 14.39
C ALA A 177 11.88 0.15 13.87
N ALA A 178 12.56 0.72 12.88
CA ALA A 178 12.20 2.02 12.31
C ALA A 178 10.90 1.95 11.50
N VAL A 179 10.82 0.99 10.58
CA VAL A 179 9.62 0.75 9.78
C VAL A 179 8.43 0.39 10.67
N GLY A 180 8.66 -0.47 11.68
CA GLY A 180 7.61 -0.87 12.62
C GLY A 180 7.09 0.29 13.46
N ALA A 181 7.98 1.12 14.00
CA ALA A 181 7.58 2.28 14.79
C ALA A 181 6.83 3.32 13.93
N ALA A 182 7.29 3.57 12.69
CA ALA A 182 6.59 4.47 11.77
C ALA A 182 5.20 3.94 11.41
N ALA A 183 5.10 2.65 11.08
CA ALA A 183 3.84 2.00 10.74
C ALA A 183 2.85 1.99 11.91
N ALA A 184 3.32 1.63 13.11
CA ALA A 184 2.47 1.57 14.30
C ALA A 184 1.87 2.94 14.66
N GLU A 185 2.65 4.02 14.60
CA GLU A 185 2.13 5.36 14.92
C GLU A 185 1.16 5.87 13.84
N VAL A 186 1.44 5.61 12.56
CA VAL A 186 0.50 5.96 11.48
C VAL A 186 -0.81 5.18 11.62
N LEU A 187 -0.74 3.86 11.80
CA LEU A 187 -1.95 3.04 11.97
C LEU A 187 -2.70 3.40 13.26
N ALA A 188 -2.00 3.69 14.36
CA ALA A 188 -2.61 4.14 15.62
C ALA A 188 -3.40 5.46 15.48
N HIS A 189 -2.98 6.34 14.58
CA HIS A 189 -3.73 7.56 14.27
C HIS A 189 -5.07 7.26 13.59
N PHE A 190 -5.08 6.33 12.62
CA PHE A 190 -6.30 5.97 11.91
C PHE A 190 -7.17 4.97 12.67
N PHE A 191 -6.56 4.16 13.54
CA PHE A 191 -7.22 3.10 14.32
C PHE A 191 -6.87 3.25 15.81
N PRO A 192 -7.33 4.31 16.50
CA PRO A 192 -6.92 4.62 17.87
C PRO A 192 -7.23 3.51 18.88
N GLU A 193 -8.29 2.73 18.65
CA GLU A 193 -8.65 1.56 19.48
C GLU A 193 -7.58 0.46 19.45
N GLN A 194 -6.75 0.41 18.40
CA GLN A 194 -5.70 -0.58 18.22
C GLN A 194 -4.31 -0.05 18.60
N ALA A 195 -4.20 1.20 19.04
CA ALA A 195 -2.92 1.89 19.24
C ALA A 195 -1.95 1.13 20.17
N ALA A 196 -2.43 0.58 21.28
CA ALA A 196 -1.59 -0.18 22.21
C ALA A 196 -1.04 -1.46 21.54
N THR A 197 -1.91 -2.24 20.91
CA THR A 197 -1.53 -3.48 20.21
C THR A 197 -0.53 -3.23 19.07
N LEU A 198 -0.72 -2.14 18.32
CA LEU A 198 0.17 -1.77 17.23
C LEU A 198 1.58 -1.40 17.73
N ARG A 199 1.67 -0.65 18.84
CA ARG A 199 2.95 -0.30 19.46
C ARG A 199 3.66 -1.51 20.06
N GLU A 200 2.94 -2.41 20.74
CA GLU A 200 3.49 -3.68 21.22
C GLU A 200 4.05 -4.52 20.07
N ALA A 201 3.37 -4.58 18.94
CA ALA A 201 3.84 -5.28 17.74
C ALA A 201 5.13 -4.65 17.18
N ALA A 202 5.26 -3.32 17.19
CA ALA A 202 6.48 -2.64 16.75
C ALA A 202 7.67 -2.94 17.68
N GLU A 203 7.45 -2.98 18.99
CA GLU A 203 8.47 -3.39 19.97
C GLU A 203 8.88 -4.84 19.77
N GLU A 204 7.94 -5.74 19.53
CA GLU A 204 8.20 -7.15 19.24
C GLU A 204 9.01 -7.31 17.94
N ALA A 205 8.66 -6.58 16.88
CA ALA A 205 9.40 -6.59 15.61
C ALA A 205 10.87 -6.21 15.83
N GLY A 206 11.13 -5.13 16.56
CA GLY A 206 12.48 -4.72 16.93
C GLY A 206 13.20 -5.77 17.77
N ARG A 207 12.60 -6.24 18.88
CA ARG A 207 13.15 -7.25 19.76
C ARG A 207 13.51 -8.56 19.04
N SER A 208 12.68 -8.95 18.06
CA SER A 208 12.91 -10.15 17.27
C SER A 208 14.26 -10.14 16.57
N ARG A 209 14.78 -8.97 16.16
CA ARG A 209 16.08 -8.83 15.48
C ARG A 209 17.26 -9.06 16.42
N VAL A 210 17.13 -8.64 17.68
CA VAL A 210 18.16 -8.91 18.70
C VAL A 210 18.15 -10.40 19.06
N LEU A 211 16.98 -10.97 19.29
CA LEU A 211 16.79 -12.41 19.52
C LEU A 211 17.32 -13.24 18.33
N ALA A 212 17.16 -12.78 17.11
CA ALA A 212 17.70 -13.43 15.92
C ALA A 212 19.24 -13.36 15.83
N GLY A 213 19.90 -12.47 16.59
CA GLY A 213 21.35 -12.30 16.59
C GLY A 213 21.88 -11.45 15.44
N VAL A 214 21.01 -10.66 14.79
CA VAL A 214 21.37 -9.85 13.61
C VAL A 214 21.51 -8.37 13.90
N GLN A 215 21.04 -7.88 15.05
CA GLN A 215 21.13 -6.47 15.48
C GLN A 215 21.36 -6.35 16.98
N TYR A 216 21.86 -5.18 17.39
CA TYR A 216 22.09 -4.84 18.80
C TYR A 216 20.85 -4.16 19.41
N PRO A 217 20.69 -4.19 20.74
CA PRO A 217 19.64 -3.44 21.43
C PRO A 217 19.66 -1.93 21.10
N SER A 218 20.84 -1.33 21.00
CA SER A 218 20.96 0.10 20.62
C SER A 218 20.56 0.38 19.17
N ASP A 219 20.76 -0.59 18.25
CA ASP A 219 20.26 -0.45 16.87
C ASP A 219 18.74 -0.36 16.85
N VAL A 220 18.08 -1.20 17.68
CA VAL A 220 16.62 -1.24 17.81
C VAL A 220 16.11 0.05 18.43
N ALA A 221 16.73 0.53 19.51
CA ALA A 221 16.32 1.77 20.16
C ALA A 221 16.42 2.97 19.22
N ALA A 222 17.55 3.09 18.49
CA ALA A 222 17.76 4.16 17.51
C ALA A 222 16.78 4.04 16.34
N GLY A 223 16.50 2.82 15.85
CA GLY A 223 15.53 2.58 14.80
C GLY A 223 14.12 2.98 15.21
N SER A 224 13.66 2.54 16.39
CA SER A 224 12.33 2.88 16.90
C SER A 224 12.13 4.38 17.09
N GLU A 225 13.14 5.09 17.60
CA GLU A 225 13.10 6.54 17.74
C GLU A 225 13.04 7.24 16.38
N LEU A 226 13.85 6.79 15.44
CA LEU A 226 13.83 7.30 14.06
C LEU A 226 12.46 7.13 13.41
N GLY A 227 11.85 5.94 13.53
CA GLY A 227 10.53 5.66 12.99
C GLY A 227 9.44 6.54 13.58
N ARG A 228 9.45 6.77 14.92
CA ARG A 228 8.50 7.71 15.55
C ARG A 228 8.65 9.14 15.04
N ARG A 229 9.89 9.59 14.83
CA ARG A 229 10.15 10.92 14.27
C ARG A 229 9.64 11.06 12.85
N VAL A 230 9.82 10.04 12.02
CA VAL A 230 9.25 9.98 10.65
C VAL A 230 7.72 10.02 10.71
N ALA A 231 7.11 9.21 11.57
CA ALA A 231 5.65 9.22 11.73
C ALA A 231 5.12 10.59 12.13
N ALA A 232 5.84 11.35 12.96
CA ALA A 232 5.41 12.70 13.35
C ALA A 232 5.24 13.63 12.15
N TYR A 233 6.15 13.59 11.15
CA TYR A 233 6.03 14.37 9.91
C TYR A 233 4.83 13.90 9.07
N ALA A 234 4.65 12.57 8.92
CA ALA A 234 3.52 12.03 8.19
C ALA A 234 2.18 12.45 8.82
N LEU A 235 2.09 12.39 10.15
CA LEU A 235 0.87 12.74 10.90
C LEU A 235 0.61 14.25 10.94
N GLU A 236 1.65 15.09 10.93
CA GLU A 236 1.48 16.53 10.76
C GLU A 236 0.82 16.86 9.42
N ARG A 237 1.31 16.25 8.33
CA ARG A 237 0.68 16.40 7.03
C ARG A 237 -0.75 15.85 7.02
N ALA A 238 -1.01 14.69 7.63
CA ALA A 238 -2.33 14.05 7.65
C ALA A 238 -3.40 14.93 8.34
N ARG A 239 -3.02 15.67 9.39
CA ARG A 239 -3.93 16.58 10.09
C ARG A 239 -4.29 17.83 9.27
N GLY A 240 -3.45 18.21 8.30
CA GLY A 240 -3.62 19.40 7.48
C GLY A 240 -3.95 19.12 6.01
N ASP A 241 -4.22 17.87 5.63
CA ASP A 241 -4.38 17.47 4.23
C ASP A 241 -5.76 17.75 3.62
N GLY A 242 -6.70 18.29 4.39
CA GLY A 242 -8.03 18.67 3.91
C GLY A 242 -9.10 17.55 4.03
N ALA A 243 -8.76 16.36 4.52
CA ALA A 243 -9.72 15.26 4.67
C ALA A 243 -10.91 15.58 5.58
N ASP A 244 -10.70 16.45 6.57
CA ASP A 244 -11.73 16.86 7.52
C ASP A 244 -12.53 18.10 7.05
N THR A 245 -12.33 18.54 5.79
CA THR A 245 -13.09 19.66 5.21
C THR A 245 -14.57 19.27 5.11
N PRO A 246 -15.48 20.02 5.75
CA PRO A 246 -16.90 19.70 5.73
C PRO A 246 -17.49 19.89 4.33
N TRP A 247 -18.42 19.00 3.95
CA TRP A 247 -19.27 19.21 2.80
C TRP A 247 -20.57 19.87 3.21
N ASP A 248 -21.06 20.81 2.41
CA ASP A 248 -22.25 21.62 2.70
C ASP A 248 -23.60 20.86 2.55
N GLY A 249 -23.55 19.61 2.10
CA GLY A 249 -24.73 18.75 1.91
C GLY A 249 -25.47 19.00 0.60
N THR A 250 -24.99 19.90 -0.27
CA THR A 250 -25.68 20.29 -1.50
C THR A 250 -25.46 19.27 -2.61
N VAL A 251 -26.56 18.65 -3.07
CA VAL A 251 -26.61 17.83 -4.28
C VAL A 251 -27.26 18.69 -5.38
N PRO A 252 -26.58 18.95 -6.51
CA PRO A 252 -27.17 19.71 -7.60
C PRO A 252 -28.39 19.00 -8.19
N GLU A 253 -29.47 19.76 -8.39
CA GLU A 253 -30.70 19.26 -9.00
C GLU A 253 -30.67 19.37 -10.52
N GLY A 254 -31.42 18.52 -11.19
CA GLY A 254 -31.62 18.55 -12.65
C GLY A 254 -31.77 17.15 -13.25
N PRO A 255 -32.40 17.05 -14.44
CA PRO A 255 -32.57 15.76 -15.12
C PRO A 255 -31.23 15.15 -15.54
N ASP A 256 -30.23 15.98 -15.72
CA ASP A 256 -28.89 15.64 -16.21
C ASP A 256 -27.90 15.47 -15.10
N ARG A 257 -28.38 15.43 -13.85
CA ARG A 257 -27.53 15.30 -12.67
C ARG A 257 -27.75 13.97 -11.96
N TRP A 258 -26.71 13.50 -11.31
CA TRP A 258 -26.82 12.37 -10.42
C TRP A 258 -27.86 12.61 -9.33
N ARG A 259 -28.71 11.63 -9.11
CA ARG A 259 -29.77 11.68 -8.10
C ARG A 259 -29.48 10.71 -6.97
N GLY A 260 -29.39 11.24 -5.76
CA GLY A 260 -29.14 10.47 -4.55
C GLY A 260 -28.96 11.38 -3.35
N GLN A 261 -28.65 10.79 -2.21
CA GLN A 261 -28.38 11.49 -0.96
C GLN A 261 -27.11 10.94 -0.33
N ASN A 262 -26.40 11.78 0.43
CA ASN A 262 -25.18 11.39 1.15
C ASN A 262 -24.19 10.61 0.27
N PRO A 263 -23.70 11.20 -0.84
CA PRO A 263 -22.81 10.49 -1.76
C PRO A 263 -21.50 10.11 -1.07
N GLY A 264 -21.06 8.87 -1.32
CA GLY A 264 -19.80 8.37 -0.78
C GLY A 264 -18.58 9.08 -1.38
N GLY A 265 -17.60 9.44 -0.55
CA GLY A 265 -16.32 10.01 -0.98
C GLY A 265 -16.39 11.47 -1.44
N VAL A 266 -17.45 12.22 -1.11
CA VAL A 266 -17.61 13.62 -1.55
C VAL A 266 -16.55 14.55 -0.97
N THR A 267 -16.01 14.26 0.22
CA THR A 267 -14.96 15.04 0.88
C THR A 267 -13.57 14.64 0.42
N ASP A 268 -13.38 13.48 -0.18
CA ASP A 268 -12.07 13.00 -0.64
C ASP A 268 -11.46 13.92 -1.72
N ARG A 269 -12.30 14.66 -2.46
CA ARG A 269 -11.87 15.70 -3.42
C ARG A 269 -11.12 16.88 -2.78
N TYR A 270 -11.20 17.04 -1.46
CA TYR A 270 -10.52 18.11 -0.73
C TYR A 270 -9.16 17.66 -0.19
N VAL A 271 -8.87 16.37 -0.24
CA VAL A 271 -7.58 15.82 0.21
C VAL A 271 -6.46 16.34 -0.68
N THR A 272 -5.41 16.84 -0.05
CA THR A 272 -4.19 17.26 -0.76
C THR A 272 -3.47 16.06 -1.36
N PRO A 273 -3.31 15.98 -2.68
CA PRO A 273 -2.66 14.86 -3.34
C PRO A 273 -1.18 14.69 -2.94
N PHE A 274 -0.63 13.50 -3.19
CA PHE A 274 0.77 13.16 -2.88
C PHE A 274 1.75 13.59 -3.97
N VAL A 275 1.32 13.55 -5.23
CA VAL A 275 2.15 13.86 -6.41
C VAL A 275 1.51 14.90 -7.30
N LEU A 276 0.19 14.88 -7.46
CA LEU A 276 -0.52 15.93 -8.19
C LEU A 276 -0.38 17.28 -7.49
N ALA A 277 -0.30 18.36 -8.25
CA ALA A 277 -0.26 19.72 -7.71
C ALA A 277 -1.61 20.16 -7.10
N ALA A 278 -2.71 19.61 -7.59
CA ALA A 278 -4.07 19.85 -7.10
C ALA A 278 -4.99 18.69 -7.54
N ALA A 279 -6.08 18.46 -6.81
CA ALA A 279 -7.06 17.41 -7.13
C ALA A 279 -7.61 17.51 -8.58
N GLY A 280 -7.85 18.73 -9.06
CA GLY A 280 -8.37 18.99 -10.41
C GLY A 280 -7.32 19.06 -11.52
N GLN A 281 -6.05 18.80 -11.25
CA GLN A 281 -4.97 18.92 -12.26
C GLN A 281 -5.21 18.05 -13.49
N LEU A 282 -5.79 16.87 -13.31
CA LEU A 282 -6.05 15.89 -14.37
C LEU A 282 -7.55 15.71 -14.63
N ARG A 283 -8.38 16.72 -14.32
CA ARG A 283 -9.81 16.63 -14.62
C ARG A 283 -10.01 16.40 -16.12
N PRO A 284 -10.66 15.29 -16.51
CA PRO A 284 -10.90 15.00 -17.92
C PRO A 284 -11.93 15.99 -18.51
N PRO A 285 -12.04 16.10 -19.84
CA PRO A 285 -13.12 16.85 -20.49
C PRO A 285 -14.51 16.43 -19.97
N PRO A 286 -15.57 17.25 -20.17
CA PRO A 286 -16.92 16.87 -19.75
C PRO A 286 -17.35 15.53 -20.35
N PRO A 287 -18.19 14.74 -19.65
CA PRO A 287 -18.80 13.55 -20.22
C PRO A 287 -19.73 13.92 -21.40
N PRO A 288 -20.13 12.95 -22.24
CA PRO A 288 -21.10 13.18 -23.31
C PRO A 288 -22.36 13.91 -22.81
N ALA A 289 -22.76 14.93 -23.54
CA ALA A 289 -23.85 15.80 -23.12
C ALA A 289 -25.21 15.02 -23.06
N PRO A 290 -26.06 15.34 -22.08
CA PRO A 290 -27.40 14.77 -22.04
C PRO A 290 -28.16 14.98 -23.34
N GLY A 291 -28.80 13.93 -23.85
CA GLY A 291 -29.51 13.97 -25.13
C GLY A 291 -28.61 13.94 -26.38
N SER A 292 -27.28 13.88 -26.22
CA SER A 292 -26.38 13.72 -27.37
C SER A 292 -26.49 12.33 -28.00
N ALA A 293 -26.14 12.23 -29.28
CA ALA A 293 -26.08 10.96 -30.00
C ALA A 293 -25.01 10.01 -29.37
N GLU A 294 -23.96 10.59 -28.84
CA GLU A 294 -22.89 9.85 -28.17
C GLU A 294 -23.40 9.15 -26.90
N LEU A 295 -24.06 9.89 -26.00
CA LEU A 295 -24.63 9.31 -24.77
C LEU A 295 -25.73 8.26 -25.10
N ALA A 296 -26.52 8.51 -26.12
CA ALA A 296 -27.53 7.56 -26.59
C ALA A 296 -26.90 6.25 -27.11
N ALA A 297 -25.80 6.35 -27.85
CA ALA A 297 -25.03 5.18 -28.30
C ALA A 297 -24.43 4.37 -27.15
N GLU A 298 -23.87 5.03 -26.16
CA GLU A 298 -23.32 4.36 -24.95
C GLU A 298 -24.44 3.68 -24.13
N LEU A 299 -25.60 4.29 -24.00
CA LEU A 299 -26.73 3.67 -23.34
C LEU A 299 -27.25 2.45 -24.15
N ALA A 300 -27.26 2.54 -25.49
CA ALA A 300 -27.58 1.42 -26.36
C ALA A 300 -26.54 0.27 -26.25
N GLU A 301 -25.27 0.58 -26.10
CA GLU A 301 -24.22 -0.42 -25.78
C GLU A 301 -24.60 -1.21 -24.51
N LEU A 302 -24.96 -0.52 -23.44
CA LEU A 302 -25.29 -1.15 -22.16
C LEU A 302 -26.58 -1.97 -22.20
N THR A 303 -27.62 -1.48 -22.87
CA THR A 303 -28.90 -2.17 -23.00
C THR A 303 -28.81 -3.38 -23.93
N GLY A 304 -28.01 -3.30 -24.98
CA GLY A 304 -27.75 -4.38 -25.93
C GLY A 304 -26.73 -5.43 -25.44
N LEU A 305 -26.05 -5.18 -24.31
CA LEU A 305 -24.98 -6.01 -23.85
C LEU A 305 -25.41 -7.43 -23.44
N GLN A 306 -24.97 -8.43 -24.19
CA GLN A 306 -25.22 -9.84 -23.89
C GLN A 306 -24.13 -10.32 -22.90
N ARG A 307 -24.45 -10.31 -21.60
CA ARG A 307 -23.51 -10.69 -20.55
C ARG A 307 -23.29 -12.19 -20.49
N THR A 308 -22.07 -12.63 -20.72
CA THR A 308 -21.67 -14.02 -20.51
C THR A 308 -21.46 -14.30 -19.00
N PRO A 309 -21.55 -15.57 -18.55
CA PRO A 309 -21.21 -15.93 -17.17
C PRO A 309 -19.81 -15.48 -16.74
N ARG A 310 -18.84 -15.47 -17.67
CA ARG A 310 -17.50 -14.96 -17.43
C ARG A 310 -17.49 -13.47 -17.13
N MET A 311 -18.22 -12.65 -17.91
CA MET A 311 -18.30 -11.20 -17.69
C MET A 311 -18.94 -10.89 -16.33
N ILE A 312 -20.00 -11.61 -15.97
CA ILE A 312 -20.65 -11.48 -14.66
C ILE A 312 -19.69 -11.86 -13.55
N GLY A 313 -19.02 -13.00 -13.67
CA GLY A 313 -18.03 -13.46 -12.68
C GLY A 313 -16.89 -12.48 -12.48
N LEU A 314 -16.35 -11.89 -13.56
CA LEU A 314 -15.31 -10.87 -13.48
C LEU A 314 -15.83 -9.57 -12.86
N ALA A 315 -17.02 -9.11 -13.21
CA ALA A 315 -17.63 -7.92 -12.63
C ALA A 315 -17.81 -8.08 -11.09
N LEU A 316 -18.32 -9.23 -10.65
CA LEU A 316 -18.47 -9.57 -9.24
C LEU A 316 -17.09 -9.73 -8.55
N GLY A 317 -16.15 -10.40 -9.21
CA GLY A 317 -14.78 -10.56 -8.70
C GLY A 317 -14.12 -9.23 -8.41
N HIS A 318 -14.12 -8.31 -9.36
CA HIS A 318 -13.56 -6.98 -9.17
C HIS A 318 -14.34 -6.12 -8.16
N GLN A 319 -15.64 -6.34 -7.97
CA GLN A 319 -16.44 -5.61 -6.99
C GLN A 319 -16.23 -6.12 -5.57
N TYR A 320 -16.13 -7.45 -5.40
CA TYR A 320 -16.14 -8.10 -4.10
C TYR A 320 -14.85 -8.88 -3.82
N ALA A 321 -13.75 -8.55 -4.55
CA ALA A 321 -12.48 -9.25 -4.45
C ALA A 321 -11.90 -9.28 -3.04
N TYR A 322 -12.27 -8.33 -2.20
CA TYR A 322 -11.80 -8.25 -0.84
C TYR A 322 -12.99 -8.23 0.13
N ASN A 323 -13.32 -9.39 0.67
CA ASN A 323 -14.30 -9.56 1.76
C ASN A 323 -15.66 -8.91 1.54
N GLY A 324 -16.18 -8.95 0.32
CA GLY A 324 -17.48 -8.36 0.00
C GLY A 324 -17.46 -6.85 -0.23
N SER A 325 -16.27 -6.25 -0.35
CA SER A 325 -16.11 -4.85 -0.76
C SER A 325 -15.12 -4.68 -1.90
N SER A 326 -15.24 -3.59 -2.64
CA SER A 326 -14.24 -3.23 -3.65
C SER A 326 -12.89 -2.97 -2.97
N GLY A 327 -11.87 -3.73 -3.35
CA GLY A 327 -10.54 -3.68 -2.75
C GLY A 327 -9.46 -3.53 -3.80
N PHE A 328 -9.62 -2.56 -4.74
CA PHE A 328 -8.62 -2.34 -5.80
C PHE A 328 -7.27 -1.94 -5.22
N ASP A 329 -7.28 -1.12 -4.18
CA ASP A 329 -6.15 -0.72 -3.37
C ASP A 329 -5.49 -1.92 -2.69
N VAL A 330 -6.27 -2.80 -2.07
CA VAL A 330 -5.77 -4.04 -1.46
C VAL A 330 -5.18 -4.97 -2.51
N THR A 331 -5.82 -5.12 -3.66
CA THR A 331 -5.30 -5.92 -4.77
C THR A 331 -3.95 -5.38 -5.26
N ALA A 332 -3.79 -4.05 -5.34
CA ALA A 332 -2.52 -3.43 -5.68
C ALA A 332 -1.42 -3.76 -4.65
N MET A 333 -1.71 -3.69 -3.35
CA MET A 333 -0.76 -4.08 -2.29
C MET A 333 -0.43 -5.57 -2.33
N GLN A 334 -1.38 -6.46 -2.66
CA GLN A 334 -1.13 -7.89 -2.88
C GLN A 334 -0.21 -8.15 -4.07
N HIS A 335 -0.32 -7.36 -5.16
CA HIS A 335 0.64 -7.42 -6.26
C HIS A 335 2.05 -7.02 -5.81
N VAL A 336 2.19 -5.95 -5.02
CA VAL A 336 3.50 -5.58 -4.45
C VAL A 336 4.05 -6.71 -3.59
N ASN A 337 3.24 -7.27 -2.66
CA ASN A 337 3.65 -8.40 -1.82
C ASN A 337 4.23 -9.55 -2.67
N ARG A 338 3.47 -10.00 -3.67
CA ARG A 338 3.90 -11.09 -4.56
C ARG A 338 5.20 -10.77 -5.29
N LEU A 339 5.28 -9.59 -5.91
CA LEU A 339 6.43 -9.19 -6.72
C LEU A 339 7.70 -8.97 -5.88
N VAL A 340 7.57 -8.46 -4.66
CA VAL A 340 8.68 -8.34 -3.70
C VAL A 340 9.28 -9.71 -3.37
N PHE A 341 8.45 -10.73 -3.15
CA PHE A 341 8.91 -12.10 -2.93
C PHE A 341 9.51 -12.73 -4.20
N GLU A 342 8.87 -12.59 -5.36
CA GLU A 342 9.35 -13.15 -6.62
C GLU A 342 10.71 -12.58 -7.06
N GLU A 343 10.93 -11.28 -6.84
CA GLU A 343 12.19 -10.59 -7.15
C GLU A 343 13.21 -10.61 -5.99
N ARG A 344 12.89 -11.25 -4.87
CA ARG A 344 13.74 -11.41 -3.68
C ARG A 344 14.22 -10.09 -3.08
N LEU A 345 13.28 -9.18 -2.85
CA LEU A 345 13.57 -7.84 -2.31
C LEU A 345 13.42 -7.76 -0.78
N GLU A 346 13.44 -8.89 -0.06
CA GLU A 346 13.19 -8.96 1.39
C GLU A 346 14.19 -8.13 2.21
N HIS A 347 15.40 -7.96 1.70
CA HIS A 347 16.46 -7.17 2.35
C HIS A 347 16.79 -5.86 1.60
N SER A 348 15.99 -5.53 0.59
CA SER A 348 16.17 -4.34 -0.25
C SER A 348 15.28 -3.20 0.21
N PRO A 349 15.77 -1.95 0.25
CA PRO A 349 14.96 -0.77 0.49
C PRO A 349 13.90 -0.55 -0.60
N ARG A 350 14.08 -1.11 -1.81
CA ARG A 350 13.12 -1.03 -2.92
C ARG A 350 11.75 -1.61 -2.58
N ALA A 351 11.68 -2.55 -1.64
CA ALA A 351 10.40 -3.08 -1.19
C ALA A 351 9.53 -1.96 -0.57
N ALA A 352 10.08 -1.17 0.35
CA ALA A 352 9.36 -0.03 0.95
C ALA A 352 8.97 1.01 -0.11
N ARG A 353 9.90 1.31 -1.03
CA ARG A 353 9.68 2.22 -2.15
C ARG A 353 8.54 1.78 -3.06
N ALA A 354 8.45 0.48 -3.37
CA ALA A 354 7.39 -0.07 -4.21
C ALA A 354 6.00 0.12 -3.57
N TYR A 355 5.85 -0.16 -2.28
CA TYR A 355 4.60 0.09 -1.57
C TYR A 355 4.21 1.57 -1.61
N ALA A 356 5.16 2.48 -1.35
CA ALA A 356 4.89 3.90 -1.30
C ALA A 356 4.45 4.47 -2.66
N LEU A 357 5.14 4.12 -3.74
CA LEU A 357 4.81 4.59 -5.09
C LEU A 357 3.43 4.07 -5.55
N VAL A 358 3.13 2.80 -5.29
CA VAL A 358 1.85 2.19 -5.66
C VAL A 358 0.70 2.78 -4.84
N ALA A 359 0.90 2.99 -3.53
CA ALA A 359 -0.09 3.61 -2.66
C ALA A 359 -0.39 5.06 -3.06
N ALA A 360 0.64 5.86 -3.33
CA ALA A 360 0.48 7.23 -3.79
C ALA A 360 -0.24 7.33 -5.14
N ALA A 361 0.06 6.41 -6.08
CA ALA A 361 -0.62 6.36 -7.37
C ALA A 361 -2.12 6.04 -7.22
N GLY A 362 -2.46 5.10 -6.34
CA GLY A 362 -3.85 4.75 -6.04
C GLY A 362 -4.61 5.91 -5.42
N GLU A 363 -4.03 6.57 -4.41
CA GLU A 363 -4.68 7.68 -3.71
C GLU A 363 -4.85 8.90 -4.61
N ASP A 364 -3.82 9.30 -5.36
CA ASP A 364 -3.92 10.45 -6.26
C ASP A 364 -4.93 10.21 -7.40
N ALA A 365 -5.03 8.96 -7.91
CA ALA A 365 -6.04 8.61 -8.88
C ALA A 365 -7.46 8.66 -8.28
N TRP A 366 -7.62 8.24 -7.01
CA TRP A 366 -8.87 8.37 -6.28
C TRP A 366 -9.27 9.84 -6.11
N ILE A 367 -8.37 10.68 -5.59
CA ILE A 367 -8.60 12.11 -5.37
C ILE A 367 -9.01 12.81 -6.68
N ALA A 368 -8.26 12.57 -7.77
CA ALA A 368 -8.55 13.16 -9.09
C ALA A 368 -9.91 12.74 -9.64
N THR A 369 -10.28 11.47 -9.47
CA THR A 369 -11.59 10.98 -9.94
C THR A 369 -12.73 11.49 -9.05
N GLN A 370 -12.55 11.60 -7.74
CA GLN A 370 -13.54 12.19 -6.84
C GLN A 370 -13.75 13.66 -7.15
N GLU A 371 -12.69 14.41 -7.41
CA GLU A 371 -12.81 15.80 -7.84
C GLU A 371 -13.66 15.93 -9.11
N ALA A 372 -13.34 15.17 -10.14
CA ALA A 372 -14.09 15.19 -11.39
C ALA A 372 -15.55 14.73 -11.22
N LYS A 373 -15.83 13.69 -10.41
CA LYS A 373 -17.18 13.22 -10.10
C LYS A 373 -18.05 14.33 -9.54
N PHE A 374 -17.57 15.03 -8.53
CA PHE A 374 -18.29 16.07 -7.83
C PHE A 374 -18.17 17.46 -8.48
N HIS A 375 -17.40 17.54 -9.57
CA HIS A 375 -17.45 18.67 -10.49
C HIS A 375 -18.59 18.50 -11.51
N TYR A 376 -18.70 17.32 -12.13
CA TYR A 376 -19.66 17.06 -13.20
C TYR A 376 -21.02 16.58 -12.70
N TRP A 377 -21.09 15.84 -11.60
CA TRP A 377 -22.32 15.22 -11.07
C TRP A 377 -23.08 14.40 -12.10
N ALA A 378 -22.36 13.68 -12.97
CA ALA A 378 -22.98 12.91 -14.05
C ALA A 378 -23.83 11.75 -13.51
N PRO A 379 -25.04 11.54 -14.08
CA PRO A 379 -25.92 10.46 -13.66
C PRO A 379 -25.34 9.09 -13.99
N ARG A 380 -25.78 8.07 -13.25
CA ARG A 380 -25.46 6.68 -13.54
C ARG A 380 -26.33 6.14 -14.68
N PRO A 381 -25.87 5.11 -15.44
CA PRO A 381 -26.69 4.51 -16.50
C PRO A 381 -28.10 4.15 -16.07
N ALA A 382 -28.26 3.46 -14.93
CA ALA A 382 -29.58 3.08 -14.40
C ALA A 382 -30.45 4.26 -13.93
N GLN A 383 -29.89 5.47 -13.83
CA GLN A 383 -30.68 6.69 -13.57
C GLN A 383 -31.26 7.32 -14.86
N LEU A 384 -30.64 7.01 -16.00
CA LEU A 384 -31.17 7.43 -17.32
C LEU A 384 -32.11 6.39 -17.90
N ASP A 385 -31.81 5.10 -17.71
CA ASP A 385 -32.72 4.00 -18.08
C ASP A 385 -32.95 3.08 -16.85
N PRO A 386 -34.08 3.23 -16.15
CA PRO A 386 -34.43 2.38 -15.02
C PRO A 386 -34.65 0.89 -15.37
N ALA A 387 -34.82 0.55 -16.64
CA ALA A 387 -34.97 -0.83 -17.11
C ALA A 387 -33.59 -1.53 -17.27
N LEU A 388 -32.49 -0.78 -17.21
CA LEU A 388 -31.17 -1.32 -17.37
C LEU A 388 -30.82 -2.31 -16.24
N THR A 389 -30.50 -3.54 -16.63
CA THR A 389 -30.03 -4.56 -15.68
C THR A 389 -28.59 -4.31 -15.24
N VAL A 390 -28.36 -4.24 -13.94
CA VAL A 390 -27.03 -4.15 -13.33
C VAL A 390 -26.66 -5.46 -12.63
N VAL A 391 -25.36 -5.81 -12.61
CA VAL A 391 -24.88 -7.07 -11.98
C VAL A 391 -24.90 -6.98 -10.46
N PHE A 392 -24.74 -5.78 -9.92
CA PHE A 392 -24.78 -5.50 -8.48
C PHE A 392 -25.24 -4.06 -8.24
N PRO A 393 -25.64 -3.69 -7.02
CA PRO A 393 -26.13 -2.34 -6.73
C PRO A 393 -25.15 -1.25 -7.17
N THR A 394 -25.67 -0.23 -7.86
CA THR A 394 -24.87 0.90 -8.31
C THR A 394 -24.29 1.67 -7.11
N PRO A 395 -23.01 2.01 -7.12
CA PRO A 395 -22.38 2.79 -6.05
C PRO A 395 -23.04 4.16 -5.85
N ASN A 396 -23.19 4.59 -4.60
CA ASN A 396 -23.88 5.84 -4.22
C ASN A 396 -22.99 7.08 -4.41
N HIS A 397 -22.60 7.35 -5.65
CA HIS A 397 -21.87 8.55 -6.07
C HIS A 397 -21.96 8.73 -7.60
N PRO A 398 -21.66 9.94 -8.16
CA PRO A 398 -21.73 10.22 -9.59
C PRO A 398 -20.96 9.24 -10.46
N SER A 399 -21.35 9.11 -11.73
CA SER A 399 -20.79 8.11 -12.64
C SER A 399 -19.38 8.46 -13.12
N TYR A 400 -19.21 9.63 -13.72
CA TYR A 400 -18.03 10.03 -14.47
C TYR A 400 -16.96 10.72 -13.63
N PRO A 401 -15.68 10.36 -13.77
CA PRO A 401 -15.10 9.17 -14.42
C PRO A 401 -15.10 7.94 -13.49
N SER A 402 -14.76 6.74 -14.01
CA SER A 402 -14.75 5.50 -13.24
C SER A 402 -13.57 5.39 -12.27
N ASN A 403 -13.80 5.36 -10.95
CA ASN A 403 -12.76 5.16 -9.95
C ASN A 403 -11.96 3.86 -10.20
N ARG A 404 -12.68 2.75 -10.47
CA ARG A 404 -12.06 1.44 -10.73
C ARG A 404 -11.03 1.51 -11.85
N ALA A 405 -11.41 2.09 -12.99
CA ALA A 405 -10.54 2.18 -14.15
C ALA A 405 -9.31 3.06 -13.88
N ALA A 406 -9.47 4.20 -13.20
CA ALA A 406 -8.36 5.09 -12.88
C ALA A 406 -7.36 4.46 -11.90
N LEU A 407 -7.84 3.90 -10.78
CA LEU A 407 -6.98 3.32 -9.76
C LEU A 407 -6.20 2.12 -10.28
N THR A 408 -6.89 1.20 -10.97
CA THR A 408 -6.23 -0.01 -11.48
C THR A 408 -5.21 0.34 -12.57
N ARG A 409 -5.50 1.34 -13.42
CA ARG A 409 -4.56 1.82 -14.44
C ARG A 409 -3.34 2.49 -13.82
N ALA A 410 -3.53 3.42 -12.87
CA ALA A 410 -2.44 4.13 -12.20
C ALA A 410 -1.48 3.17 -11.50
N THR A 411 -2.02 2.24 -10.71
CA THR A 411 -1.21 1.25 -10.00
C THR A 411 -0.52 0.27 -10.94
N ALA A 412 -1.16 -0.17 -12.03
CA ALA A 412 -0.56 -1.06 -13.02
C ALA A 412 0.59 -0.39 -13.79
N VAL A 413 0.48 0.91 -14.09
CA VAL A 413 1.56 1.69 -14.74
C VAL A 413 2.79 1.76 -13.83
N VAL A 414 2.59 2.07 -12.54
CA VAL A 414 3.69 2.13 -11.57
C VAL A 414 4.31 0.75 -11.33
N LEU A 415 3.48 -0.27 -11.12
CA LEU A 415 3.94 -1.65 -10.95
C LEU A 415 4.70 -2.15 -12.19
N GLY A 416 4.23 -1.84 -13.39
CA GLY A 416 4.91 -2.20 -14.64
C GLY A 416 6.25 -1.51 -14.83
N HIS A 417 6.43 -0.29 -14.29
CA HIS A 417 7.72 0.40 -14.23
C HIS A 417 8.69 -0.28 -13.26
N LEU A 418 8.20 -0.59 -12.05
CA LEU A 418 9.01 -1.23 -11.00
C LEU A 418 9.37 -2.68 -11.35
N PHE A 419 8.46 -3.39 -12.01
CA PHE A 419 8.56 -4.81 -12.36
C PHE A 419 8.28 -5.05 -13.84
N PRO A 420 9.21 -4.68 -14.75
CA PRO A 420 8.96 -4.65 -16.20
C PRO A 420 8.54 -6.00 -16.82
N ARG A 421 8.96 -7.13 -16.22
CA ARG A 421 8.56 -8.47 -16.69
C ARG A 421 7.07 -8.72 -16.57
N ASP A 422 6.42 -8.11 -15.59
CA ASP A 422 5.00 -8.25 -15.31
C ASP A 422 4.14 -7.16 -15.96
N ALA A 423 4.74 -6.11 -16.53
CA ALA A 423 4.04 -4.92 -17.03
C ALA A 423 2.85 -5.26 -17.94
N ALA A 424 3.07 -6.12 -18.94
CA ALA A 424 2.01 -6.47 -19.90
C ALA A 424 0.85 -7.24 -19.23
N ARG A 425 1.14 -8.07 -18.22
CA ARG A 425 0.11 -8.79 -17.45
C ARG A 425 -0.68 -7.83 -16.59
N LEU A 426 -0.01 -6.97 -15.84
CA LEU A 426 -0.63 -5.98 -14.96
C LEU A 426 -1.54 -5.00 -15.72
N LEU A 427 -1.10 -4.53 -16.90
CA LEU A 427 -1.92 -3.67 -17.76
C LEU A 427 -3.15 -4.40 -18.31
N ARG A 428 -3.05 -5.69 -18.67
CA ARG A 428 -4.22 -6.48 -19.08
C ARG A 428 -5.21 -6.70 -17.93
N GLU A 429 -4.73 -6.91 -16.71
CA GLU A 429 -5.59 -7.04 -15.52
C GLU A 429 -6.30 -5.72 -15.21
N ALA A 430 -5.61 -4.59 -15.34
CA ALA A 430 -6.21 -3.27 -15.19
C ALA A 430 -7.29 -3.00 -16.27
N GLU A 431 -7.03 -3.36 -17.52
CA GLU A 431 -8.01 -3.25 -18.60
C GLU A 431 -9.24 -4.11 -18.32
N GLN A 432 -9.05 -5.35 -17.87
CA GLN A 432 -10.16 -6.22 -17.50
C GLN A 432 -10.97 -5.65 -16.33
N ALA A 433 -10.31 -5.06 -15.34
CA ALA A 433 -10.97 -4.40 -14.22
C ALA A 433 -11.79 -3.18 -14.68
N ALA A 434 -11.25 -2.39 -15.60
CA ALA A 434 -11.94 -1.25 -16.21
C ALA A 434 -13.19 -1.69 -16.98
N GLU A 435 -13.04 -2.64 -17.91
CA GLU A 435 -14.15 -3.21 -18.69
C GLU A 435 -15.24 -3.83 -17.81
N SER A 436 -14.86 -4.41 -16.68
CA SER A 436 -15.82 -5.02 -15.75
C SER A 436 -16.87 -4.04 -15.21
N ALA A 437 -16.59 -2.74 -15.23
CA ALA A 437 -17.54 -1.70 -14.81
C ALA A 437 -18.65 -1.46 -15.87
N VAL A 438 -18.28 -1.54 -17.15
CA VAL A 438 -19.26 -1.54 -18.28
C VAL A 438 -20.07 -2.83 -18.26
N TRP A 439 -19.42 -3.98 -18.11
CA TRP A 439 -20.13 -5.27 -18.03
C TRP A 439 -21.09 -5.33 -16.85
N ALA A 440 -20.78 -4.67 -15.75
CA ALA A 440 -21.70 -4.56 -14.62
C ALA A 440 -22.91 -3.65 -14.89
N GLY A 441 -22.88 -2.80 -15.91
CA GLY A 441 -23.92 -1.83 -16.21
C GLY A 441 -23.92 -0.59 -15.31
N ILE A 442 -22.82 -0.34 -14.58
CA ILE A 442 -22.74 0.75 -13.59
C ILE A 442 -21.98 1.98 -14.10
N HIS A 443 -21.33 1.88 -15.27
CA HIS A 443 -20.60 2.95 -15.92
C HIS A 443 -20.82 2.95 -17.43
N PHE A 444 -20.79 4.12 -18.04
CA PHE A 444 -20.70 4.31 -19.48
C PHE A 444 -19.29 4.04 -20.00
N ARG A 445 -19.15 3.86 -21.30
CA ARG A 445 -17.87 3.69 -21.98
C ARG A 445 -16.97 4.91 -21.74
N SER A 446 -17.49 6.11 -21.91
CA SER A 446 -16.78 7.36 -21.67
C SER A 446 -16.30 7.51 -20.22
N ASP A 447 -17.05 7.01 -19.22
CA ASP A 447 -16.60 7.00 -17.82
C ASP A 447 -15.29 6.21 -17.66
N VAL A 448 -15.19 5.09 -18.36
CA VAL A 448 -14.06 4.17 -18.28
C VAL A 448 -12.85 4.68 -19.04
N GLU A 449 -13.06 5.16 -20.29
CA GLU A 449 -11.95 5.67 -21.12
C GLU A 449 -11.30 6.91 -20.50
N ALA A 450 -12.11 7.90 -20.10
CA ALA A 450 -11.59 9.08 -19.41
C ALA A 450 -10.83 8.73 -18.11
N ALA A 451 -11.30 7.74 -17.39
CA ALA A 451 -10.64 7.28 -16.17
C ALA A 451 -9.30 6.58 -16.45
N LYS A 452 -9.19 5.80 -17.52
CA LYS A 452 -7.93 5.17 -17.93
C LYS A 452 -6.86 6.24 -18.24
N ASP A 453 -7.24 7.32 -18.92
CA ASP A 453 -6.33 8.43 -19.22
C ASP A 453 -5.86 9.14 -17.94
N VAL A 454 -6.78 9.40 -17.00
CA VAL A 454 -6.42 9.96 -15.68
C VAL A 454 -5.45 9.03 -14.95
N GLY A 455 -5.74 7.73 -14.89
CA GLY A 455 -4.88 6.75 -14.22
C GLY A 455 -3.50 6.63 -14.87
N GLU A 456 -3.42 6.62 -16.19
CA GLU A 456 -2.14 6.62 -16.93
C GLU A 456 -1.30 7.86 -16.61
N ALA A 457 -1.93 9.04 -16.60
CA ALA A 457 -1.25 10.30 -16.30
C ALA A 457 -0.74 10.35 -14.85
N VAL A 458 -1.56 9.92 -13.88
CA VAL A 458 -1.14 9.80 -12.47
C VAL A 458 0.05 8.87 -12.34
N GLY A 459 -0.03 7.66 -12.90
CA GLY A 459 1.06 6.69 -12.84
C GLY A 459 2.37 7.25 -13.40
N ARG A 460 2.33 7.95 -14.53
CA ARG A 460 3.50 8.61 -15.12
C ARG A 460 4.07 9.72 -14.24
N LEU A 461 3.23 10.51 -13.56
CA LEU A 461 3.70 11.54 -12.63
C LEU A 461 4.38 10.95 -11.42
N VAL A 462 3.86 9.84 -10.88
CA VAL A 462 4.48 9.10 -9.78
C VAL A 462 5.86 8.56 -10.20
N ILE A 463 5.97 7.95 -11.37
CA ILE A 463 7.25 7.48 -11.93
C ILE A 463 8.23 8.66 -12.12
N ALA A 464 7.77 9.77 -12.67
CA ALA A 464 8.62 10.95 -12.86
C ALA A 464 9.10 11.57 -11.54
N ARG A 465 8.30 11.45 -10.44
CA ARG A 465 8.73 11.85 -9.10
C ARG A 465 9.82 10.93 -8.55
N ASP A 466 9.74 9.63 -8.83
CA ASP A 466 10.71 8.63 -8.37
C ASP A 466 12.09 8.82 -9.01
N GLN A 467 12.12 9.28 -10.24
CA GLN A 467 13.35 9.48 -11.03
C GLN A 467 14.09 10.78 -10.72
N ARG A 468 13.54 11.68 -9.90
CA ARG A 468 14.12 12.99 -9.50
C ARG A 468 14.68 12.93 -8.09
#